data_fb0f16ab30497dcef0701da6b4ae2b91
#
_entry.id   fb0f16ab30497dcef0701da6b4ae2b91
#
_cell.length_a   1.000
_cell.length_b   1.000
_cell.length_c   1.000
_cell.angle_alpha   90.00
_cell.angle_beta   90.00
_cell.angle_gamma   90.00
#
_symmetry.space_group_name_H-M   'P 1'
#
loop_
_entity.id
_entity.type
_entity.pdbx_description
1 polymer ?
#
loop_
_entity_poly.entity_id
_entity_poly.type
_entity_poly.pdbx_seq_one_letter_code
_entity_poly.pdbx_strand_id
1 'polypeptide(L)'
;KSDKYRNVQLAHSNIQVGEVIDSYVDKNGRMWKSEVDDTGMFVVVKLRNDIEKAREVAAEIRKGNLQGFSIGGQAFKRVRKADNSHGEYQEISKMELHEITICEKGINPEAQFRILKEDRTMTEEQSLMEMMNKLDARLDAMEKGEMPKGLKEHLESKKDKKDMKD
;
A
#
# COMPACT_ATOMS: atom_id res chain seq x y z
N LYS A 1 4.11 23.33 -10.24
CA LYS A 1 3.91 21.96 -10.74
C LYS A 1 2.56 21.47 -10.22
N SER A 2 1.71 20.98 -11.11
CA SER A 2 0.43 20.38 -10.71
C SER A 2 0.71 19.07 -9.97
N ASP A 3 0.18 18.91 -8.76
CA ASP A 3 0.30 17.66 -7.99
C ASP A 3 -0.72 16.58 -8.43
N LYS A 4 -1.41 16.81 -9.53
CA LYS A 4 -2.41 15.89 -10.07
C LYS A 4 -1.87 14.49 -10.38
N TYR A 5 -0.60 14.40 -10.82
CA TYR A 5 0.06 13.12 -11.10
C TYR A 5 0.25 12.24 -9.86
N ARG A 6 0.10 12.81 -8.65
CA ARG A 6 0.19 12.03 -7.39
C ARG A 6 -1.06 11.20 -7.12
N ASN A 7 -2.12 11.39 -7.90
CA ASN A 7 -3.35 10.63 -7.79
C ASN A 7 -3.19 9.24 -8.41
N VAL A 8 -3.24 8.21 -7.59
CA VAL A 8 -3.19 6.82 -8.03
C VAL A 8 -4.57 6.21 -7.95
N GLN A 9 -5.08 5.77 -9.10
CA GLN A 9 -6.44 5.24 -9.26
C GLN A 9 -6.44 3.74 -9.58
N LEU A 10 -7.60 3.12 -9.51
CA LEU A 10 -7.86 1.78 -10.03
C LEU A 10 -8.56 1.88 -11.38
N ALA A 11 -7.96 1.33 -12.43
CA ALA A 11 -8.57 1.14 -13.77
C ALA A 11 -9.31 2.39 -14.29
N HIS A 12 -8.74 3.58 -14.11
CA HIS A 12 -9.34 4.88 -14.51
C HIS A 12 -10.73 5.15 -13.88
N SER A 13 -10.99 4.60 -12.70
CA SER A 13 -12.31 4.64 -12.04
C SER A 13 -12.63 5.92 -11.27
N ASN A 14 -11.75 6.92 -11.28
CA ASN A 14 -11.82 8.13 -10.44
C ASN A 14 -11.81 7.83 -8.91
N ILE A 15 -11.51 6.60 -8.51
CA ILE A 15 -11.34 6.24 -7.10
C ILE A 15 -9.85 6.27 -6.78
N GLN A 16 -9.45 7.20 -5.94
CA GLN A 16 -8.07 7.29 -5.48
C GLN A 16 -7.77 6.19 -4.47
N VAL A 17 -6.97 5.21 -4.87
CA VAL A 17 -6.57 4.07 -4.04
C VAL A 17 -5.17 4.23 -3.45
N GLY A 18 -4.42 5.24 -3.90
CA GLY A 18 -3.06 5.51 -3.44
C GLY A 18 -2.57 6.89 -3.84
N GLU A 19 -1.33 7.15 -3.53
CA GLU A 19 -0.60 8.36 -3.87
C GLU A 19 0.83 8.07 -4.29
N VAL A 20 1.37 8.88 -5.18
CA VAL A 20 2.81 8.87 -5.50
C VAL A 20 3.55 9.60 -4.38
N ILE A 21 4.52 8.94 -3.78
CA ILE A 21 5.41 9.51 -2.77
C ILE A 21 6.79 9.80 -3.37
N ASP A 22 7.50 10.77 -2.81
CA ASP A 22 8.80 11.20 -3.35
C ASP A 22 9.87 10.11 -3.24
N SER A 23 9.88 9.39 -2.11
CA SER A 23 10.83 8.31 -1.89
C SER A 23 10.35 7.33 -0.82
N TYR A 24 10.97 6.15 -0.80
CA TYR A 24 10.78 5.12 0.20
C TYR A 24 12.09 4.37 0.44
N VAL A 25 12.41 4.07 1.70
CA VAL A 25 13.55 3.21 2.06
C VAL A 25 13.02 1.84 2.43
N ASP A 26 13.46 0.81 1.70
CA ASP A 26 13.04 -0.56 1.96
C ASP A 26 13.75 -1.18 3.18
N LYS A 27 13.35 -2.40 3.55
CA LYS A 27 13.92 -3.14 4.70
C LYS A 27 15.43 -3.43 4.59
N ASN A 28 15.99 -3.33 3.38
CA ASN A 28 17.41 -3.56 3.14
C ASN A 28 18.20 -2.24 3.15
N GLY A 29 17.57 -1.11 3.47
CA GLY A 29 18.17 0.22 3.46
C GLY A 29 18.30 0.85 2.08
N ARG A 30 17.75 0.24 1.02
CA ARG A 30 17.76 0.80 -0.33
C ARG A 30 16.71 1.89 -0.46
N MET A 31 17.14 3.06 -0.92
CA MET A 31 16.25 4.17 -1.23
C MET A 31 15.71 4.06 -2.66
N TRP A 32 14.40 4.18 -2.78
CA TRP A 32 13.66 4.24 -4.03
C TRP A 32 13.06 5.63 -4.17
N LYS A 33 13.24 6.27 -5.33
CA LYS A 33 12.76 7.64 -5.58
C LYS A 33 11.80 7.66 -6.76
N SER A 34 10.77 8.50 -6.66
CA SER A 34 9.94 8.84 -7.81
C SER A 34 10.66 9.90 -8.62
N GLU A 35 11.04 9.55 -9.86
CA GLU A 35 11.84 10.40 -10.73
C GLU A 35 11.51 10.18 -12.21
N VAL A 36 11.85 11.15 -13.01
CA VAL A 36 11.76 11.10 -14.47
C VAL A 36 13.16 11.31 -15.01
N ASP A 37 13.60 10.39 -15.87
CA ASP A 37 14.89 10.45 -16.55
C ASP A 37 14.72 10.26 -18.07
N ASP A 38 15.82 10.07 -18.79
CA ASP A 38 15.81 9.87 -20.24
C ASP A 38 15.22 8.52 -20.66
N THR A 39 15.11 7.57 -19.76
CA THR A 39 14.53 6.24 -19.98
C THR A 39 13.02 6.22 -19.76
N GLY A 40 12.52 7.04 -18.83
CA GLY A 40 11.11 7.09 -18.51
C GLY A 40 10.77 7.69 -17.15
N MET A 41 9.65 7.25 -16.62
CA MET A 41 9.16 7.68 -15.32
C MET A 41 9.10 6.49 -14.36
N PHE A 42 9.87 6.56 -13.28
CA PHE A 42 9.76 5.65 -12.14
C PHE A 42 8.95 6.30 -11.02
N VAL A 43 8.00 5.57 -10.45
CA VAL A 43 7.17 6.08 -9.35
C VAL A 43 7.13 5.11 -8.19
N VAL A 44 7.15 5.66 -6.99
CA VAL A 44 6.91 4.95 -5.75
C VAL A 44 5.49 5.28 -5.30
N VAL A 45 4.65 4.26 -5.20
CA VAL A 45 3.24 4.40 -4.84
C VAL A 45 3.01 3.87 -3.44
N LYS A 46 2.31 4.65 -2.64
CA LYS A 46 1.78 4.24 -1.34
C LYS A 46 0.27 4.04 -1.47
N LEU A 47 -0.20 2.82 -1.25
CA LEU A 47 -1.63 2.54 -1.19
C LEU A 47 -2.24 3.11 0.09
N ARG A 48 -3.48 3.55 -0.01
CA ARG A 48 -4.29 3.95 1.15
C ARG A 48 -4.72 2.73 1.94
N ASN A 49 -4.84 2.88 3.24
CA ASN A 49 -5.34 1.83 4.15
C ASN A 49 -6.68 2.19 4.81
N ASP A 50 -7.12 3.45 4.63
CA ASP A 50 -8.33 4.01 5.22
C ASP A 50 -9.61 3.68 4.43
N ILE A 51 -9.50 3.28 3.16
CA ILE A 51 -10.64 2.94 2.33
C ILE A 51 -10.63 1.44 1.95
N GLU A 52 -11.82 0.85 1.93
CA GLU A 52 -12.02 -0.56 1.59
C GLU A 52 -11.50 -0.90 0.20
N LYS A 53 -11.80 -0.04 -0.79
CA LYS A 53 -11.36 -0.25 -2.18
C LYS A 53 -9.85 -0.35 -2.33
N ALA A 54 -9.08 0.42 -1.57
CA ALA A 54 -7.62 0.32 -1.60
C ALA A 54 -7.11 -0.99 -0.95
N ARG A 55 -7.81 -1.51 0.07
CA ARG A 55 -7.51 -2.82 0.65
C ARG A 55 -7.79 -3.96 -0.32
N GLU A 56 -8.90 -3.88 -1.07
CA GLU A 56 -9.20 -4.82 -2.16
C GLU A 56 -8.10 -4.81 -3.23
N VAL A 57 -7.70 -3.60 -3.67
CA VAL A 57 -6.60 -3.43 -4.65
C VAL A 57 -5.30 -4.06 -4.12
N ALA A 58 -4.95 -3.83 -2.85
CA ALA A 58 -3.77 -4.44 -2.25
C ALA A 58 -3.86 -5.99 -2.24
N ALA A 59 -5.05 -6.54 -2.01
CA ALA A 59 -5.27 -7.99 -2.07
C ALA A 59 -5.11 -8.53 -3.51
N GLU A 60 -5.68 -7.84 -4.51
CA GLU A 60 -5.56 -8.24 -5.93
C GLU A 60 -4.12 -8.13 -6.46
N ILE A 61 -3.35 -7.14 -5.99
CA ILE A 61 -1.90 -7.03 -6.28
C ILE A 61 -1.15 -8.25 -5.72
N ARG A 62 -1.44 -8.67 -4.46
CA ARG A 62 -0.78 -9.84 -3.86
C ARG A 62 -1.12 -11.14 -4.57
N LYS A 63 -2.33 -11.27 -5.10
CA LYS A 63 -2.75 -12.41 -5.93
C LYS A 63 -2.12 -12.41 -7.32
N GLY A 64 -1.51 -11.28 -7.74
CA GLY A 64 -0.94 -11.11 -9.08
C GLY A 64 -1.98 -10.78 -10.16
N ASN A 65 -3.20 -10.40 -9.78
CA ASN A 65 -4.23 -10.01 -10.72
C ASN A 65 -4.03 -8.58 -11.25
N LEU A 66 -3.39 -7.73 -10.46
CA LEU A 66 -3.01 -6.37 -10.85
C LEU A 66 -1.48 -6.27 -10.87
N GLN A 67 -0.89 -5.98 -12.03
CA GLN A 67 0.56 -6.04 -12.23
C GLN A 67 1.13 -4.84 -12.97
N GLY A 68 0.28 -4.02 -13.60
CA GLY A 68 0.70 -2.95 -14.48
C GLY A 68 0.28 -1.57 -14.01
N PHE A 69 1.04 -0.59 -14.47
CA PHE A 69 0.63 0.80 -14.42
C PHE A 69 0.16 1.28 -15.81
N SER A 70 -0.81 2.18 -15.80
CA SER A 70 -1.19 3.01 -16.91
C SER A 70 -1.17 4.47 -16.48
N ILE A 71 -1.15 5.39 -17.43
CA ILE A 71 -1.20 6.83 -17.17
C ILE A 71 -2.40 7.45 -17.86
N GLY A 72 -3.01 8.42 -17.19
CA GLY A 72 -4.04 9.27 -17.77
C GLY A 72 -3.56 10.72 -17.79
N GLY A 73 -3.82 11.40 -18.90
CA GLY A 73 -3.39 12.80 -19.03
C GLY A 73 -3.76 13.41 -20.39
N GLN A 74 -3.38 14.67 -20.54
CA GLN A 74 -3.63 15.43 -21.76
C GLN A 74 -2.33 15.61 -22.54
N ALA A 75 -2.29 15.06 -23.76
CA ALA A 75 -1.18 15.29 -24.68
C ALA A 75 -1.36 16.62 -25.42
N PHE A 76 -0.42 17.53 -25.29
CA PHE A 76 -0.40 18.83 -25.97
C PHE A 76 0.34 18.80 -27.30
N LYS A 77 1.34 17.93 -27.44
CA LYS A 77 2.11 17.80 -28.66
C LYS A 77 2.30 16.33 -29.02
N ARG A 78 1.78 15.97 -30.20
CA ARG A 78 1.87 14.63 -30.79
C ARG A 78 2.49 14.73 -32.16
N VAL A 79 3.38 13.82 -32.49
CA VAL A 79 3.99 13.70 -33.82
C VAL A 79 3.81 12.25 -34.27
N ARG A 80 3.26 12.06 -35.46
CA ARG A 80 3.24 10.73 -36.10
C ARG A 80 4.63 10.42 -36.59
N LYS A 81 5.13 9.26 -36.22
CA LYS A 81 6.40 8.70 -36.69
C LYS A 81 6.17 7.28 -37.18
N ALA A 82 7.08 6.83 -38.03
CA ALA A 82 7.16 5.45 -38.45
C ALA A 82 8.61 5.01 -38.46
N ASP A 83 8.86 3.81 -37.99
CA ASP A 83 10.15 3.15 -38.12
C ASP A 83 9.97 1.67 -38.47
N ASN A 84 11.08 1.04 -38.86
CA ASN A 84 11.06 -0.37 -39.30
C ASN A 84 10.84 -1.36 -38.15
N SER A 85 11.01 -0.93 -36.91
CA SER A 85 10.93 -1.79 -35.72
C SER A 85 9.55 -1.76 -35.07
N HIS A 86 8.88 -0.58 -35.11
CA HIS A 86 7.63 -0.32 -34.38
C HIS A 86 6.45 -0.01 -35.31
N GLY A 87 6.68 0.11 -36.63
CA GLY A 87 5.67 0.54 -37.60
C GLY A 87 5.29 2.02 -37.39
N GLU A 88 4.02 2.33 -37.60
CA GLU A 88 3.50 3.67 -37.33
C GLU A 88 3.15 3.86 -35.85
N TYR A 89 3.66 4.93 -35.22
CA TYR A 89 3.39 5.27 -33.83
C TYR A 89 3.23 6.78 -33.64
N GLN A 90 2.69 7.18 -32.49
CA GLN A 90 2.60 8.57 -32.09
C GLN A 90 3.59 8.88 -30.96
N GLU A 91 4.53 9.76 -31.25
CA GLU A 91 5.40 10.30 -30.21
C GLU A 91 4.70 11.47 -29.51
N ILE A 92 4.62 11.41 -28.18
CA ILE A 92 4.09 12.48 -27.34
C ILE A 92 5.27 13.18 -26.71
N SER A 93 5.57 14.42 -27.17
CA SER A 93 6.69 15.19 -26.66
C SER A 93 6.32 16.20 -25.57
N LYS A 94 5.01 16.40 -25.34
CA LYS A 94 4.52 17.24 -24.23
C LYS A 94 3.16 16.74 -23.79
N MET A 95 3.06 16.41 -22.50
CA MET A 95 1.80 16.03 -21.87
C MET A 95 1.69 16.59 -20.44
N GLU A 96 0.47 16.75 -19.99
CA GLU A 96 0.14 16.92 -18.57
C GLU A 96 -0.37 15.59 -18.04
N LEU A 97 0.28 15.07 -17.01
CA LEU A 97 -0.12 13.84 -16.35
C LEU A 97 -1.17 14.16 -15.29
N HIS A 98 -2.31 13.49 -15.34
CA HIS A 98 -3.41 13.70 -14.40
C HIS A 98 -3.50 12.59 -13.35
N GLU A 99 -3.14 11.37 -13.74
CA GLU A 99 -3.24 10.21 -12.86
C GLU A 99 -2.27 9.10 -13.27
N ILE A 100 -1.98 8.25 -12.32
CA ILE A 100 -1.40 6.93 -12.53
C ILE A 100 -2.47 5.91 -12.15
N THR A 101 -2.62 4.89 -12.96
CA THR A 101 -3.65 3.86 -12.75
C THR A 101 -3.01 2.51 -12.53
N ILE A 102 -3.49 1.78 -11.52
CA ILE A 102 -3.19 0.37 -11.30
C ILE A 102 -4.18 -0.45 -12.14
N CYS A 103 -3.67 -1.37 -12.92
CA CYS A 103 -4.46 -2.21 -13.82
C CYS A 103 -3.89 -3.64 -13.93
N GLU A 104 -4.67 -4.54 -14.52
CA GLU A 104 -4.23 -5.92 -14.77
C GLU A 104 -3.04 -5.93 -15.73
N LYS A 105 -3.15 -5.19 -16.83
CA LYS A 105 -2.12 -5.04 -17.84
C LYS A 105 -2.14 -3.63 -18.41
N GLY A 106 -1.02 -2.94 -18.31
CA GLY A 106 -0.85 -1.63 -18.94
C GLY A 106 -0.79 -1.72 -20.49
N ILE A 107 -1.08 -0.62 -21.17
CA ILE A 107 -0.86 -0.50 -22.62
C ILE A 107 0.63 -0.67 -22.93
N ASN A 108 1.50 -0.08 -22.11
CA ASN A 108 2.93 -0.35 -22.17
C ASN A 108 3.25 -1.62 -21.33
N PRO A 109 3.72 -2.71 -21.96
CA PRO A 109 4.03 -3.94 -21.25
C PRO A 109 5.21 -3.83 -20.29
N GLU A 110 6.05 -2.81 -20.42
CA GLU A 110 7.16 -2.52 -19.52
C GLU A 110 6.74 -1.75 -18.27
N ALA A 111 5.55 -1.14 -18.27
CA ALA A 111 5.02 -0.40 -17.13
C ALA A 111 4.49 -1.33 -16.03
N GLN A 112 5.37 -2.18 -15.51
CA GLN A 112 5.09 -3.12 -14.43
C GLN A 112 5.58 -2.57 -13.09
N PHE A 113 4.98 -3.02 -11.99
CA PHE A 113 5.42 -2.66 -10.66
C PHE A 113 5.85 -3.86 -9.81
N ARG A 114 6.55 -3.57 -8.72
CA ARG A 114 6.95 -4.54 -7.69
C ARG A 114 6.54 -4.04 -6.31
N ILE A 115 6.18 -4.97 -5.45
CA ILE A 115 5.87 -4.67 -4.05
C ILE A 115 7.18 -4.44 -3.30
N LEU A 116 7.38 -3.23 -2.75
CA LEU A 116 8.56 -2.87 -1.95
C LEU A 116 8.36 -3.15 -0.46
N LYS A 117 7.13 -2.96 0.03
CA LYS A 117 6.72 -3.26 1.40
C LYS A 117 5.43 -4.06 1.34
N GLU A 118 5.46 -5.22 1.92
CA GLU A 118 4.26 -5.98 2.21
C GLU A 118 3.87 -5.69 3.66
N ASP A 119 2.81 -4.93 3.88
CA ASP A 119 2.15 -4.97 5.17
C ASP A 119 1.54 -6.37 5.26
N ARG A 120 2.16 -7.24 6.04
CA ARG A 120 1.55 -8.50 6.46
C ARG A 120 0.32 -8.13 7.27
N THR A 121 -0.78 -7.83 6.61
CA THR A 121 -2.08 -8.05 7.23
C THR A 121 -2.09 -9.54 7.52
N MET A 122 -2.01 -9.89 8.80
CA MET A 122 -2.16 -11.26 9.25
C MET A 122 -3.41 -11.80 8.56
N THR A 123 -3.29 -12.93 7.88
CA THR A 123 -4.47 -13.63 7.36
C THR A 123 -5.42 -13.84 8.52
N GLU A 124 -6.73 -13.95 8.26
CA GLU A 124 -7.70 -14.24 9.33
C GLU A 124 -7.27 -15.45 10.15
N GLU A 125 -6.69 -16.46 9.50
CA GLU A 125 -6.11 -17.65 10.16
C GLU A 125 -4.93 -17.30 11.08
N GLN A 126 -4.02 -16.41 10.66
CA GLN A 126 -2.89 -15.98 11.48
C GLN A 126 -3.36 -15.13 12.67
N SER A 127 -4.37 -14.28 12.46
CA SER A 127 -5.01 -13.49 13.52
C SER A 127 -5.71 -14.40 14.53
N LEU A 128 -6.42 -15.41 14.03
CA LEU A 128 -7.08 -16.41 14.87
C LEU A 128 -6.08 -17.24 15.67
N MET A 129 -4.99 -17.69 15.03
CA MET A 129 -3.92 -18.45 15.68
C MET A 129 -3.21 -17.63 16.74
N GLU A 130 -2.94 -16.33 16.51
CA GLU A 130 -2.37 -15.45 17.55
C GLU A 130 -3.34 -15.22 18.70
N MET A 131 -4.65 -15.11 18.44
CA MET A 131 -5.69 -15.05 19.47
C MET A 131 -5.74 -16.33 20.29
N MET A 132 -5.71 -17.49 19.64
CA MET A 132 -5.67 -18.80 20.31
C MET A 132 -4.44 -18.92 21.21
N ASN A 133 -3.23 -18.62 20.70
CA ASN A 133 -2.01 -18.64 21.48
C ASN A 133 -2.05 -17.69 22.70
N LYS A 134 -2.68 -16.52 22.57
CA LYS A 134 -2.91 -15.60 23.69
C LYS A 134 -3.89 -16.16 24.72
N LEU A 135 -4.92 -16.86 24.28
CA LEU A 135 -5.87 -17.52 25.16
C LEU A 135 -5.24 -18.70 25.91
N ASP A 136 -4.47 -19.54 25.23
CA ASP A 136 -3.76 -20.67 25.84
C ASP A 136 -2.75 -20.18 26.87
N ALA A 137 -1.97 -19.14 26.57
CA ALA A 137 -1.03 -18.53 27.54
C ALA A 137 -1.76 -17.95 28.77
N ARG A 138 -3.00 -17.44 28.61
CA ARG A 138 -3.80 -16.96 29.75
C ARG A 138 -4.37 -18.11 30.56
N LEU A 139 -4.78 -19.20 29.94
CA LEU A 139 -5.23 -20.42 30.60
C LEU A 139 -4.10 -21.05 31.43
N ASP A 140 -2.92 -21.18 30.82
CA ASP A 140 -1.70 -21.67 31.52
C ASP A 140 -1.33 -20.83 32.74
N ALA A 141 -1.44 -19.49 32.62
CA ALA A 141 -1.18 -18.59 33.74
C ALA A 141 -2.21 -18.75 34.88
N MET A 142 -3.48 -18.98 34.50
CA MET A 142 -4.55 -19.24 35.49
C MET A 142 -4.39 -20.61 36.19
N GLU A 143 -4.00 -21.65 35.47
CA GLU A 143 -3.75 -22.98 36.03
C GLU A 143 -2.53 -22.94 36.99
N LYS A 144 -1.53 -22.10 36.72
CA LYS A 144 -0.38 -21.89 37.62
C LYS A 144 -0.67 -20.96 38.80
N GLY A 145 -1.93 -20.50 38.95
CA GLY A 145 -2.34 -19.60 40.03
C GLY A 145 -1.79 -18.16 39.90
N GLU A 146 -1.28 -17.81 38.70
CA GLU A 146 -0.81 -16.46 38.40
C GLU A 146 -2.00 -15.59 38.02
N MET A 147 -2.31 -14.61 38.86
CA MET A 147 -3.37 -13.64 38.60
C MET A 147 -2.99 -12.73 37.42
N PRO A 148 -3.86 -12.55 36.39
CA PRO A 148 -3.61 -11.65 35.27
C PRO A 148 -3.27 -10.23 35.75
N LYS A 149 -2.24 -9.60 35.15
CA LYS A 149 -1.72 -8.27 35.57
C LYS A 149 -2.82 -7.22 35.73
N GLY A 150 -3.78 -7.13 34.81
CA GLY A 150 -4.89 -6.18 34.90
C GLY A 150 -5.85 -6.42 36.05
N LEU A 151 -5.98 -7.67 36.56
CA LEU A 151 -6.79 -7.98 37.73
C LEU A 151 -6.04 -7.64 39.03
N LYS A 152 -4.70 -7.83 39.03
CA LYS A 152 -3.84 -7.37 40.12
C LYS A 152 -3.91 -5.88 40.35
N GLU A 153 -3.72 -5.09 39.27
CA GLU A 153 -3.80 -3.63 39.30
C GLU A 153 -5.16 -3.13 39.76
N HIS A 154 -6.24 -3.80 39.33
CA HIS A 154 -7.60 -3.44 39.75
C HIS A 154 -7.86 -3.75 41.23
N LEU A 155 -7.31 -4.82 41.76
CA LEU A 155 -7.43 -5.18 43.18
C LEU A 155 -6.56 -4.29 44.07
N GLU A 156 -5.37 -3.93 43.63
CA GLU A 156 -4.47 -2.98 44.34
C GLU A 156 -5.11 -1.59 44.37
N SER A 157 -5.64 -1.09 43.27
CA SER A 157 -6.34 0.22 43.25
C SER A 157 -7.63 0.28 44.08
N LYS A 158 -8.22 -0.86 44.43
CA LYS A 158 -9.36 -0.94 45.36
C LYS A 158 -8.92 -0.99 46.82
N LYS A 159 -7.76 -1.55 47.12
CA LYS A 159 -7.20 -1.53 48.48
C LYS A 159 -6.82 -0.12 48.90
N ASP A 160 -6.10 0.60 48.04
CA ASP A 160 -5.66 1.96 48.33
C ASP A 160 -6.85 2.95 48.56
N LYS A 161 -8.00 2.66 47.96
CA LYS A 161 -9.22 3.47 48.19
C LYS A 161 -9.96 3.13 49.50
N LYS A 162 -9.66 2.01 50.10
CA LYS A 162 -10.29 1.58 51.37
C LYS A 162 -9.50 2.10 52.57
N ASP A 163 -8.19 2.15 52.44
CA ASP A 163 -7.28 2.64 53.51
C ASP A 163 -7.24 4.19 53.64
N MET A 164 -7.89 4.91 52.69
CA MET A 164 -8.05 6.35 52.73
C MET A 164 -9.40 6.81 53.34
N LYS A 165 -10.19 5.89 53.90
CA LYS A 165 -11.55 6.23 54.44
C LYS A 165 -11.74 5.94 55.93
N ASP A 166 -10.65 5.62 56.67
CA ASP A 166 -10.62 5.52 58.14
C ASP A 166 -9.85 6.67 58.76
#